data_ce7a36cf82dc6164f3774a29859bde97
#
_entry.id   ce7a36cf82dc6164f3774a29859bde97
#
_cell.length_a   1.000
_cell.length_b   1.000
_cell.length_c   1.000
_cell.angle_alpha   90.00
_cell.angle_beta   90.00
_cell.angle_gamma   90.00
#
_symmetry.space_group_name_H-M   'P 1'
#
loop_
_entity.id
_entity.type
_entity.pdbx_description
1 polymer ?
#
loop_
_entity_poly.entity_id
_entity_poly.type
_entity_poly.pdbx_seq_one_letter_code
_entity_poly.pdbx_strand_id
1 'polypeptide(L)'
;HKGDLDKETREAYSVAGIAHVLALSGMHIGIIWFLLRWLKGGLVIPLLWAFAFIVGLEPSVVRAVVMCMLMELGRLSGSKVFSMNTLSVAAFFMLLYHPFYLFDVGFQLSFVAVASILLFYPFLYRVFSFKHKLARWTWGILCVSMAAQLGTAPLVMYYFSNFSVYFLMTNLVASVLVPFIIYGAVLLVMAMPFPELQRYVAMMLNGLVFG
;
A
#
# COMPACT_ATOMS: atom_id res chain seq x y z
N HIS A 1 -6.96 1.76 -32.74
CA HIS A 1 -7.80 0.71 -32.13
C HIS A 1 -7.21 0.09 -30.85
N LYS A 2 -5.87 0.10 -30.63
CA LYS A 2 -5.26 -0.37 -29.38
C LYS A 2 -5.36 0.67 -28.23
N GLY A 3 -5.49 1.95 -28.57
CA GLY A 3 -5.59 3.06 -27.62
C GLY A 3 -6.98 3.25 -27.00
N ASP A 4 -8.03 2.80 -27.67
CA ASP A 4 -9.41 2.97 -27.20
C ASP A 4 -9.79 1.88 -26.19
N LEU A 5 -9.31 0.66 -26.39
CA LEU A 5 -9.42 -0.44 -25.41
C LEU A 5 -8.72 -0.11 -24.09
N ASP A 6 -7.60 0.61 -24.15
CA ASP A 6 -6.87 1.07 -22.95
C ASP A 6 -7.64 2.14 -22.17
N LYS A 7 -8.41 3.00 -22.84
CA LYS A 7 -9.22 4.05 -22.20
C LYS A 7 -10.46 3.47 -21.51
N GLU A 8 -11.24 2.64 -22.19
CA GLU A 8 -12.42 1.98 -21.60
C GLU A 8 -12.04 1.10 -20.41
N THR A 9 -10.93 0.36 -20.53
CA THR A 9 -10.44 -0.49 -19.45
C THR A 9 -9.97 0.37 -18.25
N ARG A 10 -9.28 1.49 -18.50
CA ARG A 10 -8.88 2.44 -17.44
C ARG A 10 -10.07 3.11 -16.76
N GLU A 11 -11.10 3.47 -17.54
CA GLU A 11 -12.33 4.03 -16.98
C GLU A 11 -13.09 3.02 -16.15
N ALA A 12 -13.21 1.76 -16.59
CA ALA A 12 -13.82 0.68 -15.83
C ALA A 12 -13.09 0.42 -14.50
N TYR A 13 -11.75 0.40 -14.52
CA TYR A 13 -10.94 0.26 -13.30
C TYR A 13 -11.03 1.48 -12.39
N SER A 14 -11.15 2.68 -12.95
CA SER A 14 -11.37 3.92 -12.19
C SER A 14 -12.72 3.90 -11.47
N VAL A 15 -13.79 3.50 -12.16
CA VAL A 15 -15.15 3.37 -11.59
C VAL A 15 -15.18 2.28 -10.51
N ALA A 16 -14.45 1.19 -10.68
CA ALA A 16 -14.35 0.13 -9.68
C ALA A 16 -13.47 0.49 -8.47
N GLY A 17 -12.77 1.65 -8.50
CA GLY A 17 -11.86 2.07 -7.42
C GLY A 17 -10.58 1.25 -7.34
N ILE A 18 -10.24 0.46 -8.36
CA ILE A 18 -9.07 -0.43 -8.39
C ILE A 18 -7.87 0.22 -9.08
N ALA A 19 -8.07 1.33 -9.80
CA ALA A 19 -7.00 1.98 -10.59
C ALA A 19 -5.75 2.30 -9.76
N HIS A 20 -5.91 2.64 -8.46
CA HIS A 20 -4.81 2.91 -7.55
C HIS A 20 -4.07 1.65 -7.08
N VAL A 21 -4.70 0.47 -7.19
CA VAL A 21 -4.09 -0.83 -6.81
C VAL A 21 -3.21 -1.36 -7.94
N LEU A 22 -3.55 -1.04 -9.21
CA LEU A 22 -2.77 -1.44 -10.39
C LEU A 22 -1.48 -0.64 -10.55
N ALA A 23 -1.45 0.62 -10.08
CA ALA A 23 -0.20 1.37 -9.96
C ALA A 23 0.64 0.78 -8.82
N LEU A 24 1.97 0.76 -8.94
CA LEU A 24 2.85 0.39 -7.82
C LEU A 24 2.55 1.31 -6.64
N SER A 25 1.78 0.79 -5.68
CA SER A 25 1.27 1.54 -4.54
C SER A 25 2.17 1.38 -3.32
N GLY A 26 1.99 2.26 -2.35
CA GLY A 26 2.67 2.15 -1.05
C GLY A 26 2.46 0.80 -0.34
N MET A 27 1.38 0.07 -0.67
CA MET A 27 1.10 -1.26 -0.14
C MET A 27 2.16 -2.28 -0.57
N HIS A 28 2.64 -2.22 -1.82
CA HIS A 28 3.70 -3.10 -2.33
C HIS A 28 5.00 -2.89 -1.54
N ILE A 29 5.36 -1.63 -1.31
CA ILE A 29 6.53 -1.27 -0.49
C ILE A 29 6.37 -1.75 0.96
N GLY A 30 5.19 -1.58 1.53
CA GLY A 30 4.87 -2.05 2.88
C GLY A 30 5.01 -3.57 3.03
N ILE A 31 4.58 -4.34 2.03
CA ILE A 31 4.72 -5.81 2.01
C ILE A 31 6.20 -6.19 1.89
N ILE A 32 6.95 -5.55 0.98
CA ILE A 32 8.38 -5.79 0.81
C ILE A 32 9.13 -5.44 2.10
N TRP A 33 8.83 -4.30 2.73
CA TRP A 33 9.39 -3.95 4.04
C TRP A 33 9.07 -5.00 5.09
N PHE A 34 7.84 -5.48 5.15
CA PHE A 34 7.43 -6.52 6.10
C PHE A 34 8.18 -7.83 5.90
N LEU A 35 8.44 -8.24 4.65
CA LEU A 35 9.26 -9.40 4.32
C LEU A 35 10.72 -9.20 4.71
N LEU A 36 11.28 -8.03 4.42
CA LEU A 36 12.68 -7.72 4.65
C LEU A 36 13.00 -7.42 6.13
N ARG A 37 11.98 -7.07 6.96
CA ARG A 37 12.17 -6.69 8.37
C ARG A 37 12.86 -7.75 9.24
N TRP A 38 12.92 -9.00 8.77
CA TRP A 38 13.63 -10.08 9.41
C TRP A 38 15.14 -10.04 9.16
N LEU A 39 15.60 -9.25 8.21
CA LEU A 39 17.03 -9.05 7.98
C LEU A 39 17.61 -8.20 9.12
N LYS A 40 18.79 -8.62 9.58
CA LYS A 40 19.52 -7.93 10.66
C LYS A 40 20.28 -6.70 10.13
N GLY A 41 20.52 -5.71 11.02
CA GLY A 41 21.52 -4.68 10.81
C GLY A 41 21.16 -3.54 9.85
N GLY A 42 19.86 -3.22 9.67
CA GLY A 42 19.50 -2.04 8.86
C GLY A 42 19.62 -2.24 7.35
N LEU A 43 19.91 -3.46 6.86
CA LEU A 43 19.99 -3.80 5.43
C LEU A 43 18.65 -3.56 4.69
N VAL A 44 17.56 -3.47 5.44
CA VAL A 44 16.22 -3.20 4.90
C VAL A 44 16.18 -1.86 4.18
N ILE A 45 16.83 -0.82 4.72
CA ILE A 45 16.82 0.54 4.15
C ILE A 45 17.44 0.58 2.75
N PRO A 46 18.71 0.12 2.55
CA PRO A 46 19.30 0.13 1.21
C PRO A 46 18.57 -0.77 0.22
N LEU A 47 17.97 -1.88 0.66
CA LEU A 47 17.18 -2.75 -0.21
C LEU A 47 15.87 -2.07 -0.67
N LEU A 48 15.19 -1.33 0.21
CA LEU A 48 14.01 -0.55 -0.17
C LEU A 48 14.35 0.55 -1.18
N TRP A 49 15.47 1.24 -0.99
CA TRP A 49 15.93 2.25 -1.95
C TRP A 49 16.36 1.62 -3.28
N ALA A 50 17.08 0.48 -3.25
CA ALA A 50 17.44 -0.25 -4.46
C ALA A 50 16.18 -0.65 -5.26
N PHE A 51 15.14 -1.15 -4.57
CA PHE A 51 13.85 -1.44 -5.19
C PHE A 51 13.22 -0.19 -5.81
N ALA A 52 13.22 0.95 -5.10
CA ALA A 52 12.69 2.21 -5.61
C ALA A 52 13.41 2.69 -6.88
N PHE A 53 14.74 2.52 -6.93
CA PHE A 53 15.53 2.84 -8.13
C PHE A 53 15.17 1.94 -9.31
N ILE A 54 15.00 0.63 -9.08
CA ILE A 54 14.61 -0.33 -10.14
C ILE A 54 13.23 0.01 -10.72
N VAL A 55 12.31 0.45 -9.87
CA VAL A 55 10.93 0.78 -10.27
C VAL A 55 10.81 2.16 -10.93
N GLY A 56 11.81 3.03 -10.81
CA GLY A 56 11.85 4.32 -11.49
C GLY A 56 11.53 5.54 -10.62
N LEU A 57 11.62 5.44 -9.29
CA LEU A 57 11.46 6.55 -8.34
C LEU A 57 10.12 7.31 -8.47
N GLU A 58 9.04 6.60 -8.79
CA GLU A 58 7.72 7.22 -8.81
C GLU A 58 7.40 7.92 -7.47
N PRO A 59 6.72 9.07 -7.46
CA PRO A 59 6.42 9.81 -6.24
C PRO A 59 5.68 8.97 -5.17
N SER A 60 4.81 8.06 -5.59
CA SER A 60 4.10 7.12 -4.72
C SER A 60 5.04 6.15 -4.01
N VAL A 61 6.01 5.62 -4.74
CA VAL A 61 7.03 4.68 -4.26
C VAL A 61 7.98 5.39 -3.29
N VAL A 62 8.48 6.57 -3.66
CA VAL A 62 9.39 7.37 -2.82
C VAL A 62 8.74 7.70 -1.47
N ARG A 63 7.47 8.13 -1.46
CA ARG A 63 6.73 8.38 -0.21
C ARG A 63 6.69 7.14 0.69
N ALA A 64 6.33 6.00 0.11
CA ALA A 64 6.23 4.75 0.86
C ALA A 64 7.60 4.28 1.39
N VAL A 65 8.67 4.40 0.58
CA VAL A 65 10.03 4.06 1.01
C VAL A 65 10.51 4.96 2.15
N VAL A 66 10.28 6.28 2.06
CA VAL A 66 10.61 7.22 3.14
C VAL A 66 9.86 6.87 4.43
N MET A 67 8.57 6.59 4.35
CA MET A 67 7.79 6.16 5.53
C MET A 67 8.31 4.84 6.11
N CYS A 68 8.58 3.83 5.28
CA CYS A 68 9.12 2.54 5.72
C CYS A 68 10.53 2.69 6.30
N MET A 69 11.38 3.55 5.72
CA MET A 69 12.71 3.86 6.24
C MET A 69 12.63 4.46 7.66
N LEU A 70 11.74 5.42 7.88
CA LEU A 70 11.56 6.03 9.20
C LEU A 70 10.99 5.03 10.21
N MET A 71 10.07 4.16 9.78
CA MET A 71 9.59 3.05 10.62
C MET A 71 10.73 2.10 10.99
N GLU A 72 11.61 1.78 10.05
CA GLU A 72 12.76 0.91 10.30
C GLU A 72 13.78 1.56 11.26
N LEU A 73 14.07 2.84 11.08
CA LEU A 73 14.92 3.61 11.99
C LEU A 73 14.32 3.66 13.40
N GLY A 74 13.00 3.89 13.53
CA GLY A 74 12.30 3.82 14.81
C GLY A 74 12.40 2.44 15.45
N ARG A 75 12.26 1.36 14.68
CA ARG A 75 12.42 -0.02 15.15
C ARG A 75 13.84 -0.29 15.66
N LEU A 76 14.85 0.15 14.92
CA LEU A 76 16.26 -0.01 15.32
C LEU A 76 16.61 0.79 16.59
N SER A 77 15.95 1.95 16.78
CA SER A 77 16.13 2.79 17.96
C SER A 77 15.26 2.38 19.16
N GLY A 78 14.49 1.28 19.05
CA GLY A 78 13.59 0.84 20.13
C GLY A 78 12.38 1.74 20.39
N SER A 79 12.08 2.68 19.48
CA SER A 79 10.99 3.64 19.58
C SER A 79 9.68 3.09 19.03
N LYS A 80 8.53 3.78 19.34
CA LYS A 80 7.24 3.46 18.72
C LYS A 80 7.30 3.70 17.22
N VAL A 81 7.19 2.63 16.45
CA VAL A 81 7.45 2.60 15.01
C VAL A 81 6.38 3.35 14.20
N PHE A 82 5.13 3.27 14.63
CA PHE A 82 4.00 3.86 13.91
C PHE A 82 3.31 4.93 14.75
N SER A 83 3.64 6.19 14.48
CA SER A 83 3.12 7.32 15.26
C SER A 83 2.95 8.57 14.39
N MET A 84 2.14 9.51 14.86
CA MET A 84 2.00 10.83 14.23
C MET A 84 3.35 11.55 14.08
N ASN A 85 4.27 11.37 15.04
CA ASN A 85 5.61 11.95 14.95
C ASN A 85 6.38 11.42 13.74
N THR A 86 6.35 10.10 13.50
CA THR A 86 7.01 9.48 12.33
C THR A 86 6.43 10.03 11.02
N LEU A 87 5.09 10.17 10.96
CA LEU A 87 4.42 10.75 9.81
C LEU A 87 4.81 12.22 9.59
N SER A 88 4.84 13.01 10.66
CA SER A 88 5.23 14.43 10.60
C SER A 88 6.68 14.61 10.17
N VAL A 89 7.59 13.76 10.65
CA VAL A 89 9.00 13.77 10.24
C VAL A 89 9.12 13.41 8.76
N ALA A 90 8.37 12.41 8.28
CA ALA A 90 8.34 12.08 6.85
C ALA A 90 7.88 13.25 6.00
N ALA A 91 6.76 13.89 6.39
CA ALA A 91 6.22 15.06 5.71
C ALA A 91 7.23 16.21 5.68
N PHE A 92 7.86 16.49 6.82
CA PHE A 92 8.84 17.57 6.96
C PHE A 92 10.02 17.38 5.99
N PHE A 93 10.66 16.22 6.00
CA PHE A 93 11.81 15.96 5.11
C PHE A 93 11.42 15.96 3.63
N MET A 94 10.25 15.44 3.29
CA MET A 94 9.77 15.45 1.89
C MET A 94 9.46 16.86 1.41
N LEU A 95 8.82 17.70 2.23
CA LEU A 95 8.52 19.10 1.90
C LEU A 95 9.79 19.98 1.91
N LEU A 96 10.78 19.65 2.76
CA LEU A 96 12.07 20.32 2.73
C LEU A 96 12.83 20.04 1.42
N TYR A 97 12.75 18.81 0.92
CA TYR A 97 13.36 18.43 -0.36
C TYR A 97 12.61 19.06 -1.55
N HIS A 98 11.29 19.04 -1.56
CA HIS A 98 10.49 19.59 -2.64
C HIS A 98 9.17 20.20 -2.09
N PRO A 99 9.13 21.52 -1.83
CA PRO A 99 7.97 22.18 -1.21
C PRO A 99 6.66 22.03 -2.00
N PHE A 100 6.75 21.91 -3.34
CA PHE A 100 5.59 21.77 -4.20
C PHE A 100 4.85 20.44 -4.03
N TYR A 101 5.41 19.46 -3.33
CA TYR A 101 4.67 18.24 -2.96
C TYR A 101 3.42 18.55 -2.13
N LEU A 102 3.37 19.69 -1.44
CA LEU A 102 2.18 20.11 -0.71
C LEU A 102 0.94 20.24 -1.62
N PHE A 103 1.14 20.59 -2.90
CA PHE A 103 0.08 20.74 -3.89
C PHE A 103 -0.14 19.46 -4.71
N ASP A 104 0.69 18.43 -4.53
CA ASP A 104 0.52 17.14 -5.19
C ASP A 104 -0.62 16.36 -4.53
N VAL A 105 -1.65 16.03 -5.32
CA VAL A 105 -2.85 15.30 -4.85
C VAL A 105 -2.47 13.95 -4.26
N GLY A 106 -1.51 13.26 -4.86
CA GLY A 106 -1.05 11.97 -4.36
C GLY A 106 -0.34 12.09 -3.01
N PHE A 107 0.44 13.16 -2.79
CA PHE A 107 1.04 13.47 -1.50
C PHE A 107 -0.03 13.70 -0.44
N GLN A 108 -0.97 14.61 -0.71
CA GLN A 108 -2.07 14.93 0.20
C GLN A 108 -2.88 13.68 0.58
N LEU A 109 -3.33 12.90 -0.41
CA LEU A 109 -4.11 11.68 -0.18
C LEU A 109 -3.33 10.65 0.64
N SER A 110 -2.04 10.45 0.36
CA SER A 110 -1.21 9.48 1.10
C SER A 110 -1.03 9.88 2.56
N PHE A 111 -0.67 11.12 2.83
CA PHE A 111 -0.43 11.60 4.19
C PHE A 111 -1.72 11.70 5.00
N VAL A 112 -2.81 12.18 4.38
CA VAL A 112 -4.13 12.24 5.02
C VAL A 112 -4.65 10.83 5.30
N ALA A 113 -4.49 9.87 4.40
CA ALA A 113 -4.89 8.49 4.64
C ALA A 113 -4.18 7.91 5.87
N VAL A 114 -2.85 8.03 5.94
CA VAL A 114 -2.06 7.50 7.07
C VAL A 114 -2.41 8.23 8.37
N ALA A 115 -2.54 9.56 8.35
CA ALA A 115 -2.97 10.35 9.50
C ALA A 115 -4.34 9.90 10.02
N SER A 116 -5.29 9.70 9.10
CA SER A 116 -6.64 9.25 9.44
C SER A 116 -6.66 7.84 10.01
N ILE A 117 -5.85 6.93 9.48
CA ILE A 117 -5.69 5.59 10.07
C ILE A 117 -5.14 5.70 11.49
N LEU A 118 -4.11 6.52 11.73
CA LEU A 118 -3.54 6.69 13.07
C LEU A 118 -4.53 7.27 14.07
N LEU A 119 -5.41 8.17 13.63
CA LEU A 119 -6.42 8.82 14.47
C LEU A 119 -7.65 7.94 14.68
N PHE A 120 -8.25 7.41 13.62
CA PHE A 120 -9.56 6.78 13.67
C PHE A 120 -9.51 5.26 13.87
N TYR A 121 -8.45 4.57 13.42
CA TYR A 121 -8.35 3.12 13.57
C TYR A 121 -8.50 2.63 15.02
N PRO A 122 -7.81 3.23 16.03
CA PRO A 122 -7.95 2.78 17.41
C PRO A 122 -9.38 2.92 17.95
N PHE A 123 -10.11 3.93 17.46
CA PHE A 123 -11.51 4.18 17.82
C PHE A 123 -12.43 3.13 17.20
N LEU A 124 -12.35 2.97 15.88
CA LEU A 124 -13.16 2.03 15.11
C LEU A 124 -12.93 0.58 15.55
N TYR A 125 -11.67 0.22 15.78
CA TYR A 125 -11.32 -1.15 16.17
C TYR A 125 -11.91 -1.56 17.52
N ARG A 126 -12.09 -0.61 18.44
CA ARG A 126 -12.67 -0.85 19.78
C ARG A 126 -14.19 -1.02 19.78
N VAL A 127 -14.89 -0.64 18.71
CA VAL A 127 -16.35 -0.69 18.63
C VAL A 127 -16.85 -2.15 18.71
N PHE A 128 -16.14 -3.07 18.05
CA PHE A 128 -16.49 -4.49 18.10
C PHE A 128 -15.29 -5.34 18.52
N SER A 129 -15.56 -6.27 19.46
CA SER A 129 -14.57 -7.25 19.93
C SER A 129 -14.98 -8.65 19.50
N PHE A 130 -14.28 -9.22 18.52
CA PHE A 130 -14.55 -10.56 18.02
C PHE A 130 -13.65 -11.60 18.70
N LYS A 131 -14.21 -12.73 19.12
CA LYS A 131 -13.47 -13.85 19.73
C LYS A 131 -12.69 -14.66 18.68
N HIS A 132 -13.24 -14.79 17.46
CA HIS A 132 -12.61 -15.56 16.39
C HIS A 132 -11.48 -14.77 15.70
N LYS A 133 -10.34 -15.42 15.47
CA LYS A 133 -9.16 -14.79 14.83
C LYS A 133 -9.48 -14.23 13.43
N LEU A 134 -10.23 -14.98 12.63
CA LEU A 134 -10.59 -14.58 11.27
C LEU A 134 -11.49 -13.33 11.27
N ALA A 135 -12.55 -13.33 12.10
CA ALA A 135 -13.43 -12.18 12.22
C ALA A 135 -12.71 -10.93 12.73
N ARG A 136 -11.78 -11.09 13.68
CA ARG A 136 -10.93 -10.00 14.18
C ARG A 136 -9.99 -9.45 13.11
N TRP A 137 -9.40 -10.32 12.28
CA TRP A 137 -8.54 -9.93 11.18
C TRP A 137 -9.33 -9.16 10.11
N THR A 138 -10.47 -9.70 9.66
CA THR A 138 -11.36 -9.04 8.69
C THR A 138 -11.84 -7.70 9.22
N TRP A 139 -12.26 -7.64 10.49
CA TRP A 139 -12.66 -6.40 11.15
C TRP A 139 -11.52 -5.37 11.16
N GLY A 140 -10.29 -5.79 11.44
CA GLY A 140 -9.10 -4.93 11.38
C GLY A 140 -8.90 -4.28 10.00
N ILE A 141 -9.03 -5.07 8.93
CA ILE A 141 -8.93 -4.55 7.55
C ILE A 141 -10.05 -3.55 7.25
N LEU A 142 -11.29 -3.87 7.63
CA LEU A 142 -12.43 -2.96 7.45
C LEU A 142 -12.20 -1.63 8.20
N CYS A 143 -11.73 -1.68 9.45
CA CYS A 143 -11.42 -0.49 10.24
C CYS A 143 -10.33 0.37 9.60
N VAL A 144 -9.26 -0.24 9.06
CA VAL A 144 -8.21 0.48 8.33
C VAL A 144 -8.81 1.17 7.09
N SER A 145 -9.61 0.45 6.31
CA SER A 145 -10.25 0.98 5.11
C SER A 145 -11.21 2.13 5.42
N MET A 146 -12.05 1.95 6.44
CA MET A 146 -12.98 3.00 6.90
C MET A 146 -12.23 4.23 7.42
N ALA A 147 -11.20 4.03 8.23
CA ALA A 147 -10.39 5.12 8.76
C ALA A 147 -9.70 5.92 7.65
N ALA A 148 -9.10 5.25 6.67
CA ALA A 148 -8.51 5.89 5.51
C ALA A 148 -9.55 6.69 4.72
N GLN A 149 -10.71 6.09 4.44
CA GLN A 149 -11.78 6.70 3.68
C GLN A 149 -12.35 7.95 4.36
N LEU A 150 -12.54 7.93 5.68
CA LEU A 150 -13.03 9.09 6.42
C LEU A 150 -12.18 10.34 6.21
N GLY A 151 -10.86 10.18 6.13
CA GLY A 151 -9.97 11.31 5.89
C GLY A 151 -9.79 11.66 4.43
N THR A 152 -9.74 10.66 3.54
CA THR A 152 -9.50 10.92 2.12
C THR A 152 -10.75 11.31 1.35
N ALA A 153 -11.95 10.93 1.80
CA ALA A 153 -13.20 11.21 1.10
C ALA A 153 -13.39 12.69 0.74
N PRO A 154 -13.17 13.68 1.63
CA PRO A 154 -13.32 15.09 1.28
C PRO A 154 -12.38 15.53 0.15
N LEU A 155 -11.13 15.04 0.18
CA LEU A 155 -10.14 15.36 -0.85
C LEU A 155 -10.48 14.68 -2.19
N VAL A 156 -10.91 13.40 -2.14
CA VAL A 156 -11.32 12.66 -3.33
C VAL A 156 -12.53 13.34 -3.98
N MET A 157 -13.53 13.75 -3.20
CA MET A 157 -14.69 14.49 -3.72
C MET A 157 -14.27 15.82 -4.34
N TYR A 158 -13.36 16.53 -3.72
CA TYR A 158 -12.89 17.83 -4.20
C TYR A 158 -12.11 17.71 -5.52
N TYR A 159 -11.17 16.75 -5.62
CA TYR A 159 -10.30 16.63 -6.79
C TYR A 159 -10.90 15.82 -7.95
N PHE A 160 -11.68 14.79 -7.64
CA PHE A 160 -12.14 13.82 -8.65
C PHE A 160 -13.64 13.87 -8.92
N SER A 161 -14.41 14.60 -8.11
CA SER A 161 -15.88 14.70 -8.24
C SER A 161 -16.63 13.36 -8.24
N ASN A 162 -15.95 12.27 -7.96
CA ASN A 162 -16.47 10.90 -7.96
C ASN A 162 -16.24 10.23 -6.61
N PHE A 163 -17.27 9.60 -6.07
CA PHE A 163 -17.20 8.79 -4.86
C PHE A 163 -17.61 7.35 -5.18
N SER A 164 -16.66 6.43 -5.09
CA SER A 164 -16.94 5.01 -5.31
C SER A 164 -17.60 4.41 -4.07
N VAL A 165 -18.88 4.07 -4.15
CA VAL A 165 -19.63 3.39 -3.09
C VAL A 165 -19.07 1.97 -2.84
N TYR A 166 -18.51 1.35 -3.87
CA TYR A 166 -17.96 -0.01 -3.82
C TYR A 166 -16.55 -0.07 -3.22
N PHE A 167 -15.96 1.06 -2.85
CA PHE A 167 -14.58 1.15 -2.33
C PHE A 167 -14.29 0.16 -1.19
N LEU A 168 -15.20 0.01 -0.23
CA LEU A 168 -15.00 -0.90 0.90
C LEU A 168 -14.92 -2.36 0.46
N MET A 169 -15.80 -2.79 -0.44
CA MET A 169 -15.80 -4.16 -0.97
C MET A 169 -14.55 -4.42 -1.81
N THR A 170 -14.24 -3.50 -2.72
CA THR A 170 -13.05 -3.58 -3.57
C THR A 170 -11.77 -3.61 -2.74
N ASN A 171 -11.67 -2.75 -1.72
CA ASN A 171 -10.48 -2.68 -0.87
C ASN A 171 -10.33 -3.93 0.02
N LEU A 172 -11.43 -4.52 0.47
CA LEU A 172 -11.41 -5.79 1.21
C LEU A 172 -10.86 -6.92 0.33
N VAL A 173 -11.35 -7.04 -0.89
CA VAL A 173 -10.87 -8.04 -1.86
C VAL A 173 -9.41 -7.78 -2.24
N ALA A 174 -9.07 -6.53 -2.58
CA ALA A 174 -7.71 -6.15 -2.95
C ALA A 174 -6.69 -6.37 -1.83
N SER A 175 -7.06 -6.07 -0.58
CA SER A 175 -6.18 -6.27 0.58
C SER A 175 -5.81 -7.74 0.84
N VAL A 176 -6.62 -8.67 0.34
CA VAL A 176 -6.33 -10.11 0.38
C VAL A 176 -5.56 -10.54 -0.86
N LEU A 177 -6.04 -10.19 -2.06
CA LEU A 177 -5.48 -10.68 -3.32
C LEU A 177 -4.08 -10.13 -3.61
N VAL A 178 -3.86 -8.83 -3.40
CA VAL A 178 -2.59 -8.18 -3.75
C VAL A 178 -1.39 -8.75 -2.98
N PRO A 179 -1.44 -8.99 -1.66
CA PRO A 179 -0.38 -9.69 -0.96
C PRO A 179 -0.08 -11.07 -1.55
N PHE A 180 -1.10 -11.87 -1.86
CA PHE A 180 -0.88 -13.19 -2.48
C PHE A 180 -0.18 -13.10 -3.82
N ILE A 181 -0.57 -12.13 -4.67
CA ILE A 181 0.08 -11.90 -5.97
C ILE A 181 1.55 -11.50 -5.76
N ILE A 182 1.84 -10.60 -4.82
CA ILE A 182 3.21 -10.15 -4.55
C ILE A 182 4.06 -11.30 -3.98
N TYR A 183 3.54 -12.04 -3.00
CA TYR A 183 4.26 -13.20 -2.45
C TYR A 183 4.52 -14.26 -3.52
N GLY A 184 3.53 -14.52 -4.38
CA GLY A 184 3.67 -15.42 -5.51
C GLY A 184 4.72 -14.93 -6.51
N ALA A 185 4.76 -13.64 -6.83
CA ALA A 185 5.77 -13.05 -7.71
C ALA A 185 7.19 -13.14 -7.11
N VAL A 186 7.34 -12.87 -5.81
CA VAL A 186 8.63 -13.04 -5.11
C VAL A 186 9.07 -14.51 -5.14
N LEU A 187 8.15 -15.42 -4.88
CA LEU A 187 8.41 -16.86 -4.91
C LEU A 187 8.79 -17.35 -6.32
N LEU A 188 8.17 -16.79 -7.36
CA LEU A 188 8.49 -17.06 -8.74
C LEU A 188 9.91 -16.61 -9.10
N VAL A 189 10.34 -15.44 -8.63
CA VAL A 189 11.72 -14.95 -8.80
C VAL A 189 12.71 -15.85 -8.04
N MET A 190 12.38 -16.25 -6.81
CA MET A 190 13.22 -17.17 -6.03
C MET A 190 13.29 -18.58 -6.63
N ALA A 191 12.25 -18.99 -7.35
CA ALA A 191 12.20 -20.29 -8.04
C ALA A 191 12.93 -20.29 -9.40
N MET A 192 13.46 -19.15 -9.87
CA MET A 192 14.22 -19.08 -11.14
C MET A 192 15.30 -20.15 -11.30
N PRO A 193 16.08 -20.52 -10.25
CA PRO A 193 17.08 -21.59 -10.39
C PRO A 193 16.45 -23.00 -10.59
N PHE A 194 15.16 -23.16 -10.30
CA PHE A 194 14.45 -24.44 -10.35
C PHE A 194 13.28 -24.38 -11.35
N PRO A 195 13.47 -24.73 -12.65
CA PRO A 195 12.46 -24.52 -13.70
C PRO A 195 11.14 -25.26 -13.46
N GLU A 196 11.16 -26.43 -12.85
CA GLU A 196 9.95 -27.18 -12.50
C GLU A 196 9.11 -26.45 -11.45
N LEU A 197 9.76 -25.96 -10.39
CA LEU A 197 9.09 -25.21 -9.33
C LEU A 197 8.52 -23.88 -9.87
N GLN A 198 9.27 -23.20 -10.72
CA GLN A 198 8.86 -21.95 -11.37
C GLN A 198 7.59 -22.16 -12.20
N ARG A 199 7.48 -23.28 -12.93
CA ARG A 199 6.31 -23.61 -13.74
C ARG A 199 5.05 -23.79 -12.89
N TYR A 200 5.13 -24.50 -11.77
CA TYR A 200 4.00 -24.67 -10.84
C TYR A 200 3.56 -23.37 -10.21
N VAL A 201 4.50 -22.53 -9.75
CA VAL A 201 4.19 -21.22 -9.17
C VAL A 201 3.56 -20.29 -10.21
N ALA A 202 4.06 -20.29 -11.45
CA ALA A 202 3.50 -19.52 -12.56
C ALA A 202 2.06 -19.96 -12.90
N MET A 203 1.78 -21.27 -12.90
CA MET A 203 0.43 -21.78 -13.12
C MET A 203 -0.54 -21.34 -12.01
N MET A 204 -0.11 -21.42 -10.74
CA MET A 204 -0.92 -20.95 -9.60
C MET A 204 -1.21 -19.45 -9.67
N LEU A 205 -0.20 -18.65 -10.01
CA LEU A 205 -0.38 -17.20 -10.17
C LEU A 205 -1.31 -16.84 -11.33
N ASN A 206 -1.16 -17.51 -12.48
CA ASN A 206 -2.06 -17.32 -13.61
C ASN A 206 -3.52 -17.67 -13.26
N GLY A 207 -3.74 -18.76 -12.55
CA GLY A 207 -5.09 -19.13 -12.07
C GLY A 207 -5.67 -18.10 -11.07
N LEU A 208 -4.84 -17.41 -10.31
CA LEU A 208 -5.29 -16.40 -9.34
C LEU A 208 -5.58 -15.02 -9.99
N VAL A 209 -4.91 -14.73 -11.11
CA VAL A 209 -5.03 -13.43 -11.80
C VAL A 209 -6.09 -13.46 -12.90
N PHE A 210 -6.26 -14.60 -13.58
CA PHE A 210 -7.14 -14.73 -14.75
C PHE A 210 -8.33 -15.69 -14.54
N GLY A 211 -8.44 -16.38 -13.40
CA GLY A 211 -9.59 -17.20 -13.01
C GLY A 211 -10.57 -16.43 -12.18
#